data_7e03f4a6bcaa6bb540a2e4efc4bec634
#
_entry.id   7e03f4a6bcaa6bb540a2e4efc4bec634
#
_cell.length_a   1.000
_cell.length_b   1.000
_cell.length_c   1.000
_cell.angle_alpha   90.00
_cell.angle_beta   90.00
_cell.angle_gamma   90.00
#
_symmetry.space_group_name_H-M   'P 1'
#
loop_
_entity.id
_entity.type
_entity.pdbx_description
1 polymer ?
#
loop_
_entity_poly.entity_id
_entity_poly.type
_entity_poly.pdbx_seq_one_letter_code
_entity_poly.pdbx_strand_id
1 'polypeptide(L)'
;MNDDQIIQLFFARNEDAIAQTACRYGARLTRLSVDILRSNEDAQECVNDTYLRAWNTIPPTRPGHLFAYLAKICRYLALDRLDWGNAVKRRAEVVALTQEMEECIPGAWQESGAEDTEISRAVGAFLQNQTRENRMIFVRRYWYGDSVGEIAQRYEITQSAVLMRLSRTRSKLASYLKKEGISV
;
A
#
# COMPACT_ATOMS: atom_id res chain seq x y z
N MET A 1 -11.39 -15.43 -8.81
CA MET A 1 -10.43 -16.25 -8.01
C MET A 1 -10.07 -15.47 -6.76
N ASN A 2 -9.81 -16.15 -5.64
CA ASN A 2 -9.27 -15.53 -4.41
C ASN A 2 -7.73 -15.46 -4.47
N ASP A 3 -7.10 -14.79 -3.50
CA ASP A 3 -5.65 -14.60 -3.47
C ASP A 3 -4.87 -15.91 -3.36
N ASP A 4 -5.34 -16.84 -2.52
CA ASP A 4 -4.68 -18.14 -2.37
C ASP A 4 -4.66 -18.95 -3.67
N GLN A 5 -5.75 -18.92 -4.44
CA GLN A 5 -5.82 -19.60 -5.73
C GLN A 5 -4.85 -18.98 -6.73
N ILE A 6 -4.73 -17.65 -6.76
CA ILE A 6 -3.76 -16.96 -7.63
C ILE A 6 -2.32 -17.31 -7.19
N ILE A 7 -2.04 -17.30 -5.88
CA ILE A 7 -0.73 -17.68 -5.35
C ILE A 7 -0.39 -19.13 -5.72
N GLN A 8 -1.34 -20.05 -5.66
CA GLN A 8 -1.13 -21.45 -6.10
C GLN A 8 -0.75 -21.54 -7.58
N LEU A 9 -1.34 -20.70 -8.46
CA LEU A 9 -0.94 -20.64 -9.86
C LEU A 9 0.52 -20.19 -10.03
N PHE A 10 0.97 -19.20 -9.23
CA PHE A 10 2.39 -18.81 -9.22
C PHE A 10 3.30 -19.96 -8.78
N PHE A 11 2.92 -20.70 -7.73
CA PHE A 11 3.67 -21.87 -7.27
C PHE A 11 3.71 -22.99 -8.30
N ALA A 12 2.60 -23.19 -9.03
CA ALA A 12 2.51 -24.16 -10.12
C ALA A 12 3.22 -23.69 -11.41
N ARG A 13 3.79 -22.47 -11.43
CA ARG A 13 4.37 -21.85 -12.64
C ARG A 13 3.39 -21.81 -13.82
N ASN A 14 2.11 -21.61 -13.52
CA ASN A 14 1.07 -21.45 -14.52
C ASN A 14 0.95 -19.97 -14.90
N GLU A 15 1.07 -19.68 -16.21
CA GLU A 15 1.01 -18.31 -16.75
C GLU A 15 -0.32 -17.60 -16.47
N ASP A 16 -1.40 -18.33 -16.24
CA ASP A 16 -2.68 -17.79 -15.81
C ASP A 16 -2.58 -16.97 -14.51
N ALA A 17 -1.56 -17.21 -13.69
CA ALA A 17 -1.30 -16.41 -12.49
C ALA A 17 -1.20 -14.91 -12.80
N ILE A 18 -0.50 -14.56 -13.88
CA ILE A 18 -0.33 -13.16 -14.31
C ILE A 18 -1.66 -12.60 -14.80
N ALA A 19 -2.38 -13.34 -15.64
CA ALA A 19 -3.66 -12.92 -16.19
C ALA A 19 -4.71 -12.69 -15.08
N GLN A 20 -4.81 -13.60 -14.11
CA GLN A 20 -5.71 -13.48 -12.96
C GLN A 20 -5.33 -12.32 -12.04
N THR A 21 -4.02 -12.12 -11.83
CA THR A 21 -3.50 -10.98 -11.07
C THR A 21 -3.85 -9.65 -11.75
N ALA A 22 -3.64 -9.56 -13.06
CA ALA A 22 -3.96 -8.37 -13.84
C ALA A 22 -5.47 -8.07 -13.83
N CYS A 23 -6.31 -9.08 -14.00
CA CYS A 23 -7.76 -8.93 -13.94
C CYS A 23 -8.22 -8.39 -12.57
N ARG A 24 -7.66 -8.89 -11.48
CA ARG A 24 -8.08 -8.55 -10.12
C ARG A 24 -7.49 -7.24 -9.60
N TYR A 25 -6.23 -6.98 -9.90
CA TYR A 25 -5.45 -5.90 -9.27
C TYR A 25 -4.87 -4.88 -10.25
N GLY A 26 -4.93 -5.15 -11.56
CA GLY A 26 -4.29 -4.31 -12.58
C GLY A 26 -4.71 -2.85 -12.49
N ALA A 27 -6.01 -2.56 -12.46
CA ALA A 27 -6.51 -1.19 -12.37
C ALA A 27 -6.02 -0.44 -11.10
N ARG A 28 -5.91 -1.16 -9.97
CA ARG A 28 -5.43 -0.57 -8.70
C ARG A 28 -3.92 -0.31 -8.74
N LEU A 29 -3.14 -1.23 -9.33
CA LEU A 29 -1.70 -1.07 -9.49
C LEU A 29 -1.38 0.04 -10.50
N THR A 30 -2.10 0.11 -11.62
CA THR A 30 -1.96 1.20 -12.59
C THR A 30 -2.24 2.55 -11.96
N ARG A 31 -3.32 2.67 -11.19
CA ARG A 31 -3.63 3.91 -10.49
C ARG A 31 -2.53 4.29 -9.50
N LEU A 32 -2.02 3.33 -8.72
CA LEU A 32 -0.91 3.54 -7.80
C LEU A 32 0.35 4.04 -8.54
N SER A 33 0.68 3.43 -9.67
CA SER A 33 1.83 3.83 -10.50
C SER A 33 1.64 5.21 -11.12
N VAL A 34 0.45 5.52 -11.67
CA VAL A 34 0.14 6.84 -12.23
C VAL A 34 0.23 7.94 -11.17
N ASP A 35 -0.25 7.68 -9.95
CA ASP A 35 -0.18 8.63 -8.84
C ASP A 35 1.29 8.97 -8.47
N ILE A 36 2.22 8.04 -8.68
CA ILE A 36 3.65 8.23 -8.42
C ILE A 36 4.37 8.83 -9.63
N LEU A 37 4.20 8.24 -10.82
CA LEU A 37 4.97 8.55 -12.03
C LEU A 37 4.42 9.71 -12.82
N ARG A 38 3.12 10.00 -12.68
CA ARG A 38 2.39 11.03 -13.45
C ARG A 38 2.41 10.82 -14.97
N SER A 39 2.72 9.60 -15.41
CA SER A 39 2.75 9.14 -16.80
C SER A 39 1.99 7.82 -16.90
N ASN A 40 1.06 7.72 -17.83
CA ASN A 40 0.31 6.48 -18.05
C ASN A 40 1.18 5.40 -18.69
N GLU A 41 2.09 5.80 -19.59
CA GLU A 41 3.00 4.88 -20.29
C GLU A 41 3.98 4.25 -19.30
N ASP A 42 4.68 5.06 -18.50
CA ASP A 42 5.60 4.59 -17.46
C ASP A 42 4.88 3.75 -16.39
N ALA A 43 3.65 4.12 -16.06
CA ALA A 43 2.85 3.38 -15.10
C ALA A 43 2.49 1.98 -15.62
N GLN A 44 2.15 1.86 -16.91
CA GLN A 44 1.86 0.57 -17.52
C GLN A 44 3.09 -0.34 -17.53
N GLU A 45 4.25 0.20 -17.87
CA GLU A 45 5.50 -0.54 -17.82
C GLU A 45 5.84 -0.96 -16.38
N CYS A 46 5.69 -0.06 -15.42
CA CYS A 46 5.91 -0.35 -14.01
C CYS A 46 5.01 -1.49 -13.49
N VAL A 47 3.76 -1.54 -13.93
CA VAL A 47 2.83 -2.62 -13.59
C VAL A 47 3.26 -3.93 -14.23
N ASN A 48 3.70 -3.92 -15.48
CA ASN A 48 4.22 -5.13 -16.15
C ASN A 48 5.48 -5.66 -15.45
N ASP A 49 6.40 -4.77 -15.06
CA ASP A 49 7.59 -5.14 -14.28
C ASP A 49 7.21 -5.69 -12.90
N THR A 50 6.13 -5.18 -12.30
CA THR A 50 5.59 -5.69 -11.03
C THR A 50 5.15 -7.15 -11.18
N TYR A 51 4.46 -7.49 -12.27
CA TYR A 51 4.07 -8.88 -12.53
C TYR A 51 5.28 -9.79 -12.77
N LEU A 52 6.25 -9.32 -13.54
CA LEU A 52 7.48 -10.07 -13.78
C LEU A 52 8.26 -10.29 -12.47
N ARG A 53 8.35 -9.28 -11.62
CA ARG A 53 9.01 -9.41 -10.32
C ARG A 53 8.27 -10.37 -9.40
N ALA A 54 6.94 -10.30 -9.37
CA ALA A 54 6.11 -11.25 -8.62
C ALA A 54 6.31 -12.69 -9.13
N TRP A 55 6.32 -12.89 -10.45
CA TRP A 55 6.61 -14.17 -11.06
C TRP A 55 7.96 -14.76 -10.64
N ASN A 56 8.98 -13.93 -10.57
CA ASN A 56 10.33 -14.36 -10.21
C ASN A 56 10.53 -14.59 -8.71
N THR A 57 9.67 -13.99 -7.87
CA THR A 57 9.81 -14.07 -6.41
C THR A 57 8.81 -15.00 -5.73
N ILE A 58 7.74 -15.35 -6.42
CA ILE A 58 6.77 -16.37 -5.99
C ILE A 58 6.91 -17.60 -6.92
N PRO A 59 7.34 -18.79 -6.46
CA PRO A 59 8.00 -19.07 -5.19
C PRO A 59 9.46 -18.57 -5.13
N PRO A 60 10.15 -18.56 -4.00
CA PRO A 60 9.76 -19.22 -2.74
C PRO A 60 8.88 -18.38 -1.80
N THR A 61 8.81 -17.06 -2.03
CA THR A 61 7.99 -16.18 -1.20
C THR A 61 6.52 -16.54 -1.33
N ARG A 62 5.83 -16.68 -0.20
CA ARG A 62 4.38 -16.87 -0.16
C ARG A 62 3.73 -15.67 0.52
N PRO A 63 3.27 -14.66 -0.25
CA PRO A 63 2.67 -13.48 0.34
C PRO A 63 1.33 -13.83 0.99
N GLY A 64 1.09 -13.26 2.15
CA GLY A 64 -0.16 -13.44 2.82
C GLY A 64 -1.27 -12.55 2.29
N HIS A 65 -0.89 -11.39 1.77
CA HIS A 65 -1.78 -10.49 1.04
C HIS A 65 -1.16 -10.17 -0.32
N LEU A 66 -1.69 -10.81 -1.35
CA LEU A 66 -1.14 -10.67 -2.69
C LEU A 66 -1.13 -9.20 -3.15
N PHE A 67 -2.22 -8.47 -2.93
CA PHE A 67 -2.26 -7.05 -3.33
C PHE A 67 -1.23 -6.20 -2.60
N ALA A 68 -1.06 -6.36 -1.29
CA ALA A 68 -0.08 -5.59 -0.51
C ALA A 68 1.35 -5.87 -0.98
N TYR A 69 1.65 -7.13 -1.28
CA TYR A 69 2.92 -7.56 -1.84
C TYR A 69 3.19 -6.93 -3.21
N LEU A 70 2.22 -7.00 -4.13
CA LEU A 70 2.31 -6.38 -5.45
C LEU A 70 2.43 -4.86 -5.38
N ALA A 71 1.66 -4.21 -4.50
CA ALA A 71 1.72 -2.77 -4.30
C ALA A 71 3.08 -2.31 -3.75
N LYS A 72 3.72 -3.11 -2.89
CA LYS A 72 5.09 -2.85 -2.40
C LYS A 72 6.09 -2.91 -3.56
N ILE A 73 6.04 -3.95 -4.38
CA ILE A 73 6.90 -4.08 -5.57
C ILE A 73 6.67 -2.91 -6.53
N CYS A 74 5.41 -2.62 -6.84
CA CYS A 74 5.01 -1.57 -7.77
C CYS A 74 5.50 -0.18 -7.31
N ARG A 75 5.34 0.16 -6.03
CA ARG A 75 5.89 1.41 -5.48
C ARG A 75 7.40 1.49 -5.60
N TYR A 76 8.08 0.41 -5.26
CA TYR A 76 9.53 0.36 -5.35
C TYR A 76 10.01 0.61 -6.78
N LEU A 77 9.42 -0.08 -7.76
CA LEU A 77 9.75 0.08 -9.17
C LEU A 77 9.39 1.48 -9.71
N ALA A 78 8.24 2.02 -9.31
CA ALA A 78 7.84 3.37 -9.70
C ALA A 78 8.81 4.44 -9.19
N LEU A 79 9.34 4.27 -7.98
CA LEU A 79 10.32 5.18 -7.40
C LEU A 79 11.69 5.08 -8.07
N ASP A 80 12.11 3.89 -8.45
CA ASP A 80 13.36 3.69 -9.18
C ASP A 80 13.33 4.34 -10.58
N ARG A 81 12.14 4.45 -11.18
CA ARG A 81 11.95 5.10 -12.49
C ARG A 81 11.91 6.63 -12.43
N LEU A 82 11.65 7.22 -11.27
CA LEU A 82 11.67 8.67 -11.14
C LEU A 82 13.11 9.19 -11.32
N ASP A 83 13.26 10.17 -12.21
CA ASP A 83 14.53 10.85 -12.45
C ASP A 83 15.17 11.36 -11.16
N TRP A 84 16.48 11.16 -11.00
CA TRP A 84 17.25 11.37 -9.79
C TRP A 84 17.01 12.74 -9.10
N GLY A 85 16.79 13.81 -9.85
CA GLY A 85 16.58 15.16 -9.32
C GLY A 85 15.23 15.38 -8.61
N ASN A 86 14.16 14.74 -9.08
CA ASN A 86 12.81 14.76 -8.46
C ASN A 86 12.58 13.55 -7.52
N ALA A 87 13.36 12.51 -7.72
CA ALA A 87 13.26 11.24 -7.00
C ALA A 87 13.65 11.35 -5.53
N VAL A 88 14.67 12.16 -5.20
CA VAL A 88 15.20 12.25 -3.83
C VAL A 88 14.13 12.73 -2.84
N LYS A 89 13.36 13.76 -3.21
CA LYS A 89 12.31 14.28 -2.35
C LYS A 89 11.14 13.32 -2.18
N ARG A 90 10.70 12.67 -3.26
CA ARG A 90 9.60 11.69 -3.24
C ARG A 90 10.03 10.35 -2.64
N ARG A 91 11.26 9.93 -2.87
CA ARG A 91 11.84 8.74 -2.24
C ARG A 91 11.90 8.88 -0.71
N ALA A 92 12.30 10.05 -0.22
CA ALA A 92 12.25 10.38 1.20
C ALA A 92 10.81 10.36 1.75
N GLU A 93 9.84 10.87 0.99
CA GLU A 93 8.42 10.83 1.38
C GLU A 93 7.86 9.41 1.46
N VAL A 94 8.22 8.52 0.55
CA VAL A 94 7.72 7.12 0.57
C VAL A 94 8.45 6.28 1.61
N VAL A 95 9.75 6.51 1.83
CA VAL A 95 10.47 5.89 2.95
C VAL A 95 9.86 6.34 4.27
N ALA A 96 9.60 7.63 4.43
CA ALA A 96 8.90 8.16 5.61
C ALA A 96 7.49 7.56 5.77
N LEU A 97 6.74 7.39 4.66
CA LEU A 97 5.43 6.76 4.65
C LEU A 97 5.47 5.31 5.14
N THR A 98 6.45 4.55 4.67
CA THR A 98 6.64 3.15 5.07
C THR A 98 7.02 3.06 6.54
N GLN A 99 7.95 3.93 7.00
CA GLN A 99 8.33 4.04 8.40
C GLN A 99 7.14 4.45 9.29
N GLU A 100 6.38 5.46 8.90
CA GLU A 100 5.19 5.89 9.63
C GLU A 100 4.14 4.77 9.78
N MET A 101 3.99 3.91 8.77
CA MET A 101 3.09 2.74 8.83
C MET A 101 3.66 1.65 9.72
N GLU A 102 4.96 1.36 9.64
CA GLU A 102 5.62 0.36 10.49
C GLU A 102 5.58 0.77 11.98
N GLU A 103 5.69 2.07 12.27
CA GLU A 103 5.54 2.59 13.64
C GLU A 103 4.12 2.45 14.18
N CYS A 104 3.10 2.51 13.29
CA CYS A 104 1.70 2.40 13.70
C CYS A 104 1.20 0.96 13.77
N ILE A 105 1.72 0.11 12.91
CA ILE A 105 1.31 -1.28 12.75
C ILE A 105 2.57 -2.11 12.46
N PRO A 106 3.35 -2.46 13.49
CA PRO A 106 4.52 -3.30 13.32
C PRO A 106 4.13 -4.60 12.60
N GLY A 107 4.84 -4.91 11.54
CA GLY A 107 4.55 -6.10 10.74
C GLY A 107 3.37 -5.98 9.78
N ALA A 108 2.76 -4.80 9.58
CA ALA A 108 1.71 -4.60 8.56
C ALA A 108 2.16 -4.97 7.14
N TRP A 109 3.46 -5.01 6.93
CA TRP A 109 4.11 -5.37 5.67
C TRP A 109 4.90 -6.68 5.75
N GLN A 110 4.98 -7.29 6.94
CA GLN A 110 5.57 -8.62 7.09
C GLN A 110 4.56 -9.69 6.70
N GLU A 111 5.09 -10.70 6.06
CA GLU A 111 4.42 -11.86 5.50
C GLU A 111 3.49 -12.54 6.50
N SER A 112 2.24 -12.15 6.53
CA SER A 112 1.22 -12.91 7.24
C SER A 112 0.07 -13.18 6.28
N GLY A 113 -0.04 -14.43 5.90
CA GLY A 113 -1.04 -14.91 4.97
C GLY A 113 -2.41 -15.00 5.58
N ALA A 114 -3.18 -13.95 5.46
CA ALA A 114 -4.64 -14.06 5.44
C ALA A 114 -5.25 -12.74 5.00
N GLU A 115 -6.20 -12.77 4.10
CA GLU A 115 -7.07 -11.63 3.78
C GLU A 115 -7.84 -11.13 5.01
N ASP A 116 -7.71 -11.82 6.13
CA ASP A 116 -8.48 -11.62 7.35
C ASP A 116 -7.61 -11.80 8.61
N THR A 117 -6.44 -11.12 8.63
CA THR A 117 -5.67 -11.10 9.87
C THR A 117 -6.46 -10.32 10.92
N GLU A 118 -6.32 -10.72 12.19
CA GLU A 118 -6.86 -10.01 13.35
C GLU A 118 -6.52 -8.52 13.30
N ILE A 119 -5.28 -8.21 12.88
CA ILE A 119 -4.81 -6.83 12.66
C ILE A 119 -5.62 -6.12 11.57
N SER A 120 -5.84 -6.75 10.42
CA SER A 120 -6.59 -6.14 9.30
C SER A 120 -8.03 -5.84 9.70
N ARG A 121 -8.67 -6.76 10.45
CA ARG A 121 -10.01 -6.57 11.00
C ARG A 121 -10.04 -5.43 12.03
N ALA A 122 -9.09 -5.41 12.95
CA ALA A 122 -9.00 -4.37 13.97
C ALA A 122 -8.77 -2.99 13.35
N VAL A 123 -7.87 -2.86 12.38
CA VAL A 123 -7.64 -1.60 11.65
C VAL A 123 -8.90 -1.18 10.87
N GLY A 124 -9.57 -2.10 10.22
CA GLY A 124 -10.83 -1.83 9.52
C GLY A 124 -11.91 -1.32 10.47
N ALA A 125 -12.12 -1.99 11.59
CA ALA A 125 -13.08 -1.59 12.64
C ALA A 125 -12.72 -0.22 13.24
N PHE A 126 -11.44 0.02 13.52
CA PHE A 126 -10.98 1.32 13.99
C PHE A 126 -11.29 2.44 12.99
N LEU A 127 -10.98 2.23 11.71
CA LEU A 127 -11.21 3.23 10.67
C LEU A 127 -12.70 3.52 10.45
N GLN A 128 -13.57 2.52 10.59
CA GLN A 128 -15.02 2.72 10.52
C GLN A 128 -15.53 3.66 11.61
N ASN A 129 -14.91 3.62 12.79
CA ASN A 129 -15.24 4.48 13.93
C ASN A 129 -14.63 5.89 13.87
N GLN A 130 -13.81 6.19 12.85
CA GLN A 130 -13.29 7.54 12.62
C GLN A 130 -14.29 8.39 11.82
N THR A 131 -14.18 9.73 11.96
CA THR A 131 -14.91 10.62 11.07
C THR A 131 -14.55 10.34 9.62
N ARG A 132 -15.51 10.55 8.69
CA ARG A 132 -15.30 10.33 7.26
C ARG A 132 -14.03 11.01 6.75
N GLU A 133 -13.78 12.26 7.15
CA GLU A 133 -12.60 13.01 6.72
C GLU A 133 -11.30 12.39 7.23
N ASN A 134 -11.20 12.07 8.51
CA ASN A 134 -9.99 11.48 9.09
C ASN A 134 -9.69 10.11 8.47
N ARG A 135 -10.74 9.30 8.27
CA ARG A 135 -10.62 8.01 7.59
C ARG A 135 -10.11 8.17 6.16
N MET A 136 -10.69 9.10 5.39
CA MET A 136 -10.27 9.33 4.01
C MET A 136 -8.85 9.88 3.92
N ILE A 137 -8.47 10.82 4.78
CA ILE A 137 -7.10 11.35 4.85
C ILE A 137 -6.12 10.22 5.17
N PHE A 138 -6.44 9.37 6.14
CA PHE A 138 -5.61 8.23 6.52
C PHE A 138 -5.47 7.23 5.35
N VAL A 139 -6.58 6.82 4.73
CA VAL A 139 -6.57 5.90 3.59
C VAL A 139 -5.83 6.50 2.40
N ARG A 140 -6.01 7.78 2.12
CA ARG A 140 -5.27 8.49 1.05
C ARG A 140 -3.77 8.44 1.29
N ARG A 141 -3.34 8.75 2.50
CA ARG A 141 -1.92 8.76 2.84
C ARG A 141 -1.31 7.36 2.74
N TYR A 142 -1.95 6.35 3.35
CA TYR A 142 -1.32 5.05 3.58
C TYR A 142 -1.68 3.99 2.54
N TRP A 143 -2.85 4.05 1.92
CA TRP A 143 -3.25 3.11 0.86
C TRP A 143 -2.98 3.63 -0.56
N TYR A 144 -3.27 4.90 -0.80
CA TYR A 144 -3.08 5.51 -2.13
C TYR A 144 -1.70 6.14 -2.31
N GLY A 145 -0.97 6.43 -1.22
CA GLY A 145 0.36 7.03 -1.26
C GLY A 145 0.34 8.53 -1.60
N ASP A 146 -0.82 9.19 -1.47
CA ASP A 146 -0.94 10.63 -1.73
C ASP A 146 0.02 11.41 -0.80
N SER A 147 0.70 12.42 -1.33
CA SER A 147 1.52 13.33 -0.52
C SER A 147 0.64 14.19 0.39
N VAL A 148 1.24 14.71 1.46
CA VAL A 148 0.55 15.64 2.38
C VAL A 148 0.04 16.87 1.62
N GLY A 149 0.79 17.35 0.62
CA GLY A 149 0.39 18.46 -0.23
C GLY A 149 -0.84 18.16 -1.09
N GLU A 150 -0.88 16.98 -1.73
CA GLU A 150 -2.02 16.54 -2.54
C GLU A 150 -3.28 16.35 -1.69
N ILE A 151 -3.13 15.78 -0.48
CA ILE A 151 -4.24 15.65 0.46
C ILE A 151 -4.73 17.03 0.91
N ALA A 152 -3.83 17.94 1.25
CA ALA A 152 -4.16 19.30 1.66
C ALA A 152 -4.96 20.05 0.59
N GLN A 153 -4.50 19.97 -0.66
CA GLN A 153 -5.18 20.57 -1.81
C GLN A 153 -6.56 19.93 -2.05
N ARG A 154 -6.67 18.62 -1.97
CA ARG A 154 -7.92 17.88 -2.24
C ARG A 154 -9.02 18.18 -1.21
N TYR A 155 -8.64 18.38 0.04
CA TYR A 155 -9.58 18.63 1.14
C TYR A 155 -9.67 20.12 1.53
N GLU A 156 -9.01 21.00 0.78
CA GLU A 156 -8.98 22.47 1.03
C GLU A 156 -8.56 22.82 2.45
N ILE A 157 -7.57 22.08 2.99
CA ILE A 157 -7.00 22.30 4.33
C ILE A 157 -5.49 22.53 4.24
N THR A 158 -4.89 23.07 5.28
CA THR A 158 -3.43 23.27 5.33
C THR A 158 -2.68 21.93 5.49
N GLN A 159 -1.44 21.88 4.99
CA GLN A 159 -0.56 20.72 5.20
C GLN A 159 -0.36 20.41 6.69
N SER A 160 -0.23 21.43 7.52
CA SER A 160 -0.14 21.28 8.98
C SER A 160 -1.39 20.61 9.56
N ALA A 161 -2.57 20.94 9.05
CA ALA A 161 -3.82 20.30 9.48
C ALA A 161 -3.86 18.81 9.07
N VAL A 162 -3.37 18.47 7.87
CA VAL A 162 -3.24 17.06 7.43
C VAL A 162 -2.30 16.30 8.37
N LEU A 163 -1.09 16.82 8.59
CA LEU A 163 -0.10 16.20 9.49
C LEU A 163 -0.65 15.99 10.90
N MET A 164 -1.34 17.00 11.45
CA MET A 164 -1.94 16.91 12.77
C MET A 164 -3.04 15.82 12.82
N ARG A 165 -3.91 15.76 11.81
CA ARG A 165 -4.97 14.73 11.72
C ARG A 165 -4.37 13.33 11.60
N LEU A 166 -3.34 13.14 10.75
CA LEU A 166 -2.63 11.87 10.61
C LEU A 166 -1.99 11.45 11.93
N SER A 167 -1.24 12.35 12.59
CA SER A 167 -0.60 12.07 13.89
C SER A 167 -1.62 11.64 14.95
N ARG A 168 -2.72 12.39 15.09
CA ARG A 168 -3.79 12.03 16.05
C ARG A 168 -4.45 10.70 15.73
N THR A 169 -4.67 10.40 14.43
CA THR A 169 -5.29 9.15 14.02
C THR A 169 -4.35 7.97 14.29
N ARG A 170 -3.04 8.13 14.04
CA ARG A 170 -2.01 7.11 14.37
C ARG A 170 -1.99 6.81 15.87
N SER A 171 -1.90 7.85 16.71
CA SER A 171 -1.87 7.67 18.16
C SER A 171 -3.12 6.96 18.70
N LYS A 172 -4.31 7.28 18.13
CA LYS A 172 -5.55 6.60 18.48
C LYS A 172 -5.55 5.14 18.01
N LEU A 173 -5.04 4.87 16.81
CA LEU A 173 -4.92 3.52 16.28
C LEU A 173 -3.99 2.66 17.13
N ALA A 174 -2.81 3.16 17.47
CA ALA A 174 -1.87 2.46 18.35
C ALA A 174 -2.50 2.12 19.71
N SER A 175 -3.21 3.10 20.31
CA SER A 175 -3.92 2.87 21.57
C SER A 175 -5.07 1.86 21.43
N TYR A 176 -5.76 1.86 20.30
CA TYR A 176 -6.83 0.92 20.03
C TYR A 176 -6.29 -0.51 19.87
N LEU A 177 -5.25 -0.70 19.03
CA LEU A 177 -4.62 -2.01 18.81
C LEU A 177 -4.08 -2.59 20.12
N LYS A 178 -3.46 -1.75 20.98
CA LYS A 178 -2.99 -2.19 22.29
C LYS A 178 -4.13 -2.66 23.21
N LYS A 179 -5.31 -2.05 23.12
CA LYS A 179 -6.51 -2.48 23.89
C LYS A 179 -7.07 -3.81 23.38
N GLU A 180 -6.98 -4.04 22.07
CA GLU A 180 -7.38 -5.32 21.45
C GLU A 180 -6.36 -6.44 21.69
N GLY A 181 -5.30 -6.20 22.49
CA GLY A 181 -4.27 -7.21 22.77
C GLY A 181 -3.26 -7.40 21.64
N ILE A 182 -3.30 -6.57 20.62
CA ILE A 182 -2.38 -6.61 19.48
C ILE A 182 -1.13 -5.82 19.87
N SER A 183 0.00 -6.53 20.01
CA SER A 183 1.30 -5.91 20.30
C SER A 183 1.72 -5.01 19.15
N VAL A 184 1.91 -3.70 19.43
CA VAL A 184 2.35 -2.67 18.51
C VAL A 184 3.70 -2.14 18.96
#